data_6ec8801218aa6d8235b31fc3e47958df
#
_entry.id   6ec8801218aa6d8235b31fc3e47958df
#
_cell.length_a   1.000
_cell.length_b   1.000
_cell.length_c   1.000
_cell.angle_alpha   90.00
_cell.angle_beta   90.00
_cell.angle_gamma   90.00
#
_symmetry.space_group_name_H-M   'P 1'
#
loop_
_entity.id
_entity.type
_entity.pdbx_description
1 polymer ?
#
loop_
_entity_poly.entity_id
_entity_poly.type
_entity_poly.pdbx_seq_one_letter_code
_entity_poly.pdbx_strand_id
1 'polypeptide(L)'
;MKLSTKGRYAVMAMADLAIQSGGRPVSLADIADRQEISLSYLEQLFGKLRRSSLVKSVRGPGGGYMLGRSAEEMRVSDIVLAVDEPLSVMRCQPGSPAGCQSNKGRCLTHDLWEELTNQIHLYLASVSLDDVISKRVLGTSGMMADGMANRNSNEPAISLDTDAMAGDCLPASVAAQ
;
A
#
# COMPACT_ATOMS: atom_id res chain seq x y z
N MET A 1 0.33 6.23 9.32
CA MET A 1 -0.56 5.34 8.58
C MET A 1 -0.16 3.91 8.87
N LYS A 2 -1.06 3.07 9.35
CA LYS A 2 -0.80 1.63 9.54
C LYS A 2 -1.94 0.89 8.84
N LEU A 3 -1.62 0.12 7.80
CA LEU A 3 -2.54 -0.91 7.32
C LEU A 3 -2.79 -1.85 8.50
N SER A 4 -4.06 -2.11 8.84
CA SER A 4 -4.36 -2.97 9.99
C SER A 4 -3.95 -4.43 9.70
N THR A 5 -3.95 -5.23 10.75
CA THR A 5 -3.68 -6.67 10.61
C THR A 5 -4.70 -7.39 9.72
N LYS A 6 -5.93 -6.87 9.60
CA LYS A 6 -6.98 -7.47 8.75
C LYS A 6 -6.57 -7.56 7.29
N GLY A 7 -6.23 -6.42 6.68
CA GLY A 7 -5.84 -6.38 5.27
C GLY A 7 -4.58 -7.20 5.01
N ARG A 8 -3.56 -7.04 5.86
CA ARG A 8 -2.30 -7.79 5.72
C ARG A 8 -2.49 -9.29 5.82
N TYR A 9 -3.20 -9.77 6.84
CA TYR A 9 -3.43 -11.20 7.04
C TYR A 9 -4.37 -11.79 5.99
N ALA A 10 -5.35 -11.01 5.50
CA ALA A 10 -6.17 -11.46 4.39
C ALA A 10 -5.33 -11.72 3.12
N VAL A 11 -4.45 -10.78 2.75
CA VAL A 11 -3.57 -10.96 1.59
C VAL A 11 -2.60 -12.12 1.79
N MET A 12 -1.98 -12.25 2.99
CA MET A 12 -1.10 -13.37 3.32
C MET A 12 -1.81 -14.73 3.18
N ALA A 13 -2.99 -14.87 3.77
CA ALA A 13 -3.76 -16.11 3.72
C ALA A 13 -4.28 -16.44 2.31
N MET A 14 -4.63 -15.43 1.52
CA MET A 14 -5.03 -15.61 0.12
C MET A 14 -3.86 -16.02 -0.78
N ALA A 15 -2.67 -15.47 -0.54
CA ALA A 15 -1.44 -15.87 -1.23
C ALA A 15 -1.07 -17.33 -0.89
N ASP A 16 -1.14 -17.71 0.39
CA ASP A 16 -0.92 -19.09 0.83
C ASP A 16 -1.93 -20.05 0.20
N LEU A 17 -3.21 -19.70 0.22
CA LEU A 17 -4.26 -20.48 -0.45
C LEU A 17 -3.96 -20.67 -1.94
N ALA A 18 -3.53 -19.62 -2.64
CA ALA A 18 -3.21 -19.68 -4.06
C ALA A 18 -2.04 -20.62 -4.35
N ILE A 19 -0.98 -20.55 -3.53
CA ILE A 19 0.22 -21.41 -3.69
C ILE A 19 -0.11 -22.87 -3.41
N GLN A 20 -0.90 -23.15 -2.36
CA GLN A 20 -1.12 -24.52 -1.86
C GLN A 20 -2.29 -25.23 -2.55
N SER A 21 -3.21 -24.49 -3.19
CA SER A 21 -4.44 -25.11 -3.71
C SER A 21 -4.18 -26.14 -4.78
N GLY A 22 -3.27 -25.88 -5.72
CA GLY A 22 -3.00 -26.83 -6.83
C GLY A 22 -4.27 -27.42 -7.45
N GLY A 23 -5.38 -26.68 -7.44
CA GLY A 23 -6.72 -27.14 -7.85
C GLY A 23 -7.49 -27.93 -6.78
N ARG A 24 -6.98 -28.06 -5.56
CA ARG A 24 -7.63 -28.77 -4.43
C ARG A 24 -7.99 -27.80 -3.31
N PRO A 25 -9.03 -28.12 -2.49
CA PRO A 25 -9.35 -27.31 -1.32
C PRO A 25 -8.21 -27.34 -0.28
N VAL A 26 -7.97 -26.22 0.39
CA VAL A 26 -7.00 -26.06 1.47
C VAL A 26 -7.75 -25.76 2.77
N SER A 27 -7.40 -26.44 3.87
CA SER A 27 -8.02 -26.19 5.16
C SER A 27 -7.52 -24.88 5.78
N LEU A 28 -8.39 -24.19 6.54
CA LEU A 28 -7.96 -22.99 7.28
C LEU A 28 -6.97 -23.31 8.40
N ALA A 29 -7.03 -24.52 8.96
CA ALA A 29 -6.09 -24.95 9.99
C ALA A 29 -4.67 -25.00 9.42
N ASP A 30 -4.50 -25.57 8.21
CA ASP A 30 -3.18 -25.63 7.56
C ASP A 30 -2.63 -24.23 7.21
N ILE A 31 -3.51 -23.31 6.79
CA ILE A 31 -3.12 -21.91 6.55
C ILE A 31 -2.74 -21.23 7.87
N ALA A 32 -3.52 -21.44 8.94
CA ALA A 32 -3.29 -20.91 10.26
C ALA A 32 -1.89 -21.30 10.78
N ASP A 33 -1.56 -22.57 10.67
CA ASP A 33 -0.28 -23.12 11.13
C ASP A 33 0.89 -22.57 10.31
N ARG A 34 0.78 -22.52 8.98
CA ARG A 34 1.86 -22.01 8.12
C ARG A 34 2.09 -20.53 8.26
N GLN A 35 1.03 -19.75 8.45
CA GLN A 35 1.12 -18.28 8.50
C GLN A 35 1.16 -17.72 9.93
N GLU A 36 1.13 -18.59 10.95
CA GLU A 36 1.13 -18.22 12.37
C GLU A 36 -0.01 -17.25 12.72
N ILE A 37 -1.19 -17.46 12.13
CA ILE A 37 -2.40 -16.67 12.37
C ILE A 37 -3.42 -17.55 13.09
N SER A 38 -4.12 -17.01 14.10
CA SER A 38 -5.13 -17.80 14.81
C SER A 38 -6.24 -18.27 13.87
N LEU A 39 -6.64 -19.54 14.00
CA LEU A 39 -7.69 -20.15 13.17
C LEU A 39 -9.01 -19.38 13.26
N SER A 40 -9.42 -18.98 14.47
CA SER A 40 -10.65 -18.22 14.69
C SER A 40 -10.65 -16.86 13.97
N TYR A 41 -9.49 -16.24 13.86
CA TYR A 41 -9.34 -14.99 13.12
C TYR A 41 -9.43 -15.22 11.61
N LEU A 42 -8.77 -16.26 11.09
CA LEU A 42 -8.89 -16.66 9.68
C LEU A 42 -10.33 -17.00 9.29
N GLU A 43 -11.08 -17.69 10.15
CA GLU A 43 -12.50 -17.99 9.91
C GLU A 43 -13.32 -16.73 9.70
N GLN A 44 -13.07 -15.68 10.52
CA GLN A 44 -13.73 -14.38 10.35
C GLN A 44 -13.36 -13.71 9.02
N LEU A 45 -12.07 -13.70 8.66
CA LEU A 45 -11.59 -13.12 7.41
C LEU A 45 -12.17 -13.88 6.20
N PHE A 46 -12.09 -15.21 6.21
CA PHE A 46 -12.60 -16.05 5.12
C PHE A 46 -14.14 -16.00 5.01
N GLY A 47 -14.83 -15.77 6.11
CA GLY A 47 -16.26 -15.47 6.09
C GLY A 47 -16.60 -14.22 5.28
N LYS A 48 -15.76 -13.17 5.36
CA LYS A 48 -15.91 -11.94 4.57
C LYS A 48 -15.48 -12.14 3.11
N LEU A 49 -14.31 -12.76 2.89
CA LEU A 49 -13.81 -13.08 1.55
C LEU A 49 -14.79 -13.95 0.74
N ARG A 50 -15.49 -14.88 1.41
CA ARG A 50 -16.53 -15.70 0.77
C ARG A 50 -17.75 -14.88 0.39
N ARG A 51 -18.18 -13.93 1.22
CA ARG A 51 -19.30 -13.01 0.89
C ARG A 51 -19.00 -12.15 -0.34
N SER A 52 -17.74 -11.78 -0.52
CA SER A 52 -17.26 -11.04 -1.71
C SER A 52 -16.88 -11.96 -2.87
N SER A 53 -17.21 -13.27 -2.80
CA SER A 53 -16.94 -14.26 -3.86
C SER A 53 -15.44 -14.42 -4.22
N LEU A 54 -14.52 -13.98 -3.35
CA LEU A 54 -13.09 -14.15 -3.55
C LEU A 54 -12.61 -15.57 -3.22
N VAL A 55 -13.37 -16.28 -2.37
CA VAL A 55 -13.13 -17.70 -2.07
C VAL A 55 -14.43 -18.49 -2.11
N LYS A 56 -14.31 -19.79 -2.38
CA LYS A 56 -15.38 -20.79 -2.32
C LYS A 56 -15.06 -21.82 -1.25
N SER A 57 -16.04 -22.23 -0.44
CA SER A 57 -15.90 -23.31 0.53
C SER A 57 -16.34 -24.64 -0.05
N VAL A 58 -15.55 -25.68 0.17
CA VAL A 58 -15.85 -27.07 -0.19
C VAL A 58 -16.07 -27.86 1.09
N ARG A 59 -17.22 -28.55 1.20
CA ARG A 59 -17.60 -29.34 2.37
C ARG A 59 -17.20 -30.82 2.18
N GLY A 60 -16.97 -31.52 3.29
CA GLY A 60 -16.72 -32.95 3.32
C GLY A 60 -15.30 -33.33 3.73
N PRO A 61 -14.96 -34.62 3.76
CA PRO A 61 -13.60 -35.09 4.01
C PRO A 61 -12.64 -34.52 2.95
N GLY A 62 -11.55 -33.89 3.38
CA GLY A 62 -10.65 -33.15 2.48
C GLY A 62 -11.23 -31.83 1.96
N GLY A 63 -12.28 -31.30 2.61
CA GLY A 63 -12.85 -29.98 2.33
C GLY A 63 -11.95 -28.83 2.80
N GLY A 64 -12.35 -27.61 2.49
CA GLY A 64 -11.58 -26.40 2.80
C GLY A 64 -12.03 -25.24 1.93
N TYR A 65 -11.08 -24.42 1.55
CA TYR A 65 -11.33 -23.26 0.70
C TYR A 65 -10.54 -23.34 -0.61
N MET A 66 -11.09 -22.74 -1.65
CA MET A 66 -10.48 -22.55 -2.95
C MET A 66 -10.65 -21.10 -3.38
N LEU A 67 -9.81 -20.61 -4.27
CA LEU A 67 -10.01 -19.29 -4.89
C LEU A 67 -11.36 -19.27 -5.65
N GLY A 68 -12.04 -18.13 -5.58
CA GLY A 68 -13.30 -17.91 -6.29
C GLY A 68 -13.11 -17.63 -7.78
N ARG A 69 -11.96 -17.05 -8.15
CA ARG A 69 -11.51 -16.73 -9.51
C ARG A 69 -9.98 -16.91 -9.59
N SER A 70 -9.40 -16.76 -10.75
CA SER A 70 -7.94 -16.92 -10.93
C SER A 70 -7.15 -15.89 -10.12
N ALA A 71 -5.93 -16.23 -9.72
CA ALA A 71 -5.05 -15.30 -8.99
C ALA A 71 -4.67 -14.07 -9.82
N GLU A 72 -4.61 -14.21 -11.15
CA GLU A 72 -4.33 -13.12 -12.09
C GLU A 72 -5.44 -12.07 -12.15
N GLU A 73 -6.70 -12.51 -12.02
CA GLU A 73 -7.88 -11.62 -12.04
C GLU A 73 -8.18 -11.01 -10.67
N MET A 74 -7.57 -11.52 -9.60
CA MET A 74 -7.83 -11.08 -8.24
C MET A 74 -6.88 -9.95 -7.85
N ARG A 75 -7.41 -8.76 -7.62
CA ARG A 75 -6.60 -7.61 -7.22
C ARG A 75 -6.41 -7.56 -5.70
N VAL A 76 -5.25 -7.08 -5.27
CA VAL A 76 -4.96 -6.90 -3.84
C VAL A 76 -5.96 -5.94 -3.20
N SER A 77 -6.39 -4.89 -3.91
CA SER A 77 -7.46 -3.98 -3.45
C SER A 77 -8.76 -4.71 -3.13
N ASP A 78 -9.17 -5.70 -3.94
CA ASP A 78 -10.41 -6.45 -3.72
C ASP A 78 -10.35 -7.25 -2.41
N ILE A 79 -9.19 -7.86 -2.13
CA ILE A 79 -8.96 -8.64 -0.91
C ILE A 79 -9.02 -7.73 0.32
N VAL A 80 -8.35 -6.58 0.27
CA VAL A 80 -8.28 -5.62 1.37
C VAL A 80 -9.66 -5.02 1.65
N LEU A 81 -10.39 -4.62 0.62
CA LEU A 81 -11.74 -4.07 0.75
C LEU A 81 -12.76 -5.11 1.26
N ALA A 82 -12.63 -6.37 0.83
CA ALA A 82 -13.52 -7.46 1.25
C ALA A 82 -13.51 -7.73 2.76
N VAL A 83 -12.42 -7.39 3.45
CA VAL A 83 -12.31 -7.56 4.91
C VAL A 83 -12.64 -6.29 5.70
N ASP A 84 -13.29 -5.32 5.07
CA ASP A 84 -13.65 -4.02 5.64
C ASP A 84 -12.43 -3.26 6.18
N GLU A 85 -11.35 -3.28 5.44
CA GLU A 85 -10.17 -2.47 5.73
C GLU A 85 -10.26 -1.15 4.95
N PRO A 86 -10.39 -0.01 5.65
CA PRO A 86 -10.41 1.27 4.97
C PRO A 86 -9.03 1.61 4.43
N LEU A 87 -8.93 1.88 3.14
CA LEU A 87 -7.70 2.34 2.49
C LEU A 87 -7.49 3.86 2.63
N SER A 88 -8.28 4.53 3.44
CA SER A 88 -8.23 5.98 3.61
C SER A 88 -7.20 6.41 4.65
N VAL A 89 -6.41 7.42 4.32
CA VAL A 89 -5.50 8.11 5.23
C VAL A 89 -6.13 9.38 5.80
N MET A 90 -7.35 9.71 5.38
CA MET A 90 -8.10 10.88 5.82
C MET A 90 -8.88 10.63 7.10
N ARG A 91 -9.15 11.69 7.87
CA ARG A 91 -10.11 11.68 8.98
C ARG A 91 -11.56 11.81 8.49
N CYS A 92 -11.77 12.55 7.40
CA CYS A 92 -13.07 12.73 6.77
C CYS A 92 -13.32 11.64 5.73
N GLN A 93 -14.59 11.32 5.51
CA GLN A 93 -14.96 10.40 4.43
C GLN A 93 -14.84 11.12 3.07
N PRO A 94 -14.25 10.48 2.06
CA PRO A 94 -14.19 11.03 0.71
C PRO A 94 -15.60 11.42 0.22
N GLY A 95 -15.73 12.62 -0.35
CA GLY A 95 -17.02 13.12 -0.83
C GLY A 95 -18.03 13.51 0.25
N SER A 96 -17.68 13.46 1.53
CA SER A 96 -18.58 13.85 2.60
C SER A 96 -18.83 15.35 2.60
N PRO A 97 -20.11 15.80 2.67
CA PRO A 97 -20.45 17.22 2.81
C PRO A 97 -20.06 17.78 4.18
N ALA A 98 -19.68 16.91 5.13
CA ALA A 98 -19.33 17.31 6.49
C ALA A 98 -17.96 18.00 6.60
N GLY A 99 -17.10 17.91 5.58
CA GLY A 99 -15.77 18.51 5.58
C GLY A 99 -14.83 17.95 6.66
N CYS A 100 -13.66 18.56 6.81
CA CYS A 100 -12.64 18.16 7.81
C CYS A 100 -12.70 18.99 9.08
N GLN A 101 -13.37 20.13 9.03
CA GLN A 101 -13.45 21.12 10.11
C GLN A 101 -14.88 21.26 10.65
N SER A 102 -15.04 21.78 11.85
CA SER A 102 -16.34 21.99 12.49
C SER A 102 -17.27 22.92 11.70
N ASN A 103 -16.71 23.82 10.91
CA ASN A 103 -17.42 24.72 9.98
C ASN A 103 -17.80 24.07 8.65
N LYS A 104 -17.65 22.75 8.50
CA LYS A 104 -17.85 21.99 7.25
C LYS A 104 -16.89 22.33 6.12
N GLY A 105 -15.82 23.10 6.40
CA GLY A 105 -14.77 23.44 5.43
C GLY A 105 -13.78 22.31 5.23
N ARG A 106 -13.08 22.33 4.09
CA ARG A 106 -11.91 21.47 3.83
C ARG A 106 -10.71 22.01 4.62
N CYS A 107 -9.92 21.12 5.22
CA CYS A 107 -8.65 21.54 5.85
C CYS A 107 -7.58 21.87 4.79
N LEU A 108 -6.56 22.61 5.18
CA LEU A 108 -5.50 23.06 4.29
C LEU A 108 -4.77 21.90 3.55
N THR A 109 -4.73 20.73 4.15
CA THR A 109 -4.04 19.54 3.61
C THR A 109 -5.01 18.50 3.07
N HIS A 110 -6.29 18.82 2.86
CA HIS A 110 -7.32 17.88 2.42
C HIS A 110 -6.95 17.19 1.12
N ASP A 111 -6.62 17.97 0.11
CA ASP A 111 -6.36 17.47 -1.25
C ASP A 111 -5.11 16.59 -1.30
N LEU A 112 -4.10 16.87 -0.47
CA LEU A 112 -2.91 16.01 -0.33
C LEU A 112 -3.28 14.61 0.17
N TRP A 113 -4.09 14.52 1.22
CA TRP A 113 -4.46 13.23 1.79
C TRP A 113 -5.48 12.46 0.94
N GLU A 114 -6.35 13.19 0.23
CA GLU A 114 -7.26 12.60 -0.75
C GLU A 114 -6.48 11.97 -1.89
N GLU A 115 -5.52 12.70 -2.48
CA GLU A 115 -4.67 12.18 -3.55
C GLU A 115 -3.83 10.98 -3.08
N LEU A 116 -3.23 11.03 -1.91
CA LEU A 116 -2.49 9.89 -1.35
C LEU A 116 -3.39 8.66 -1.18
N THR A 117 -4.63 8.85 -0.74
CA THR A 117 -5.62 7.77 -0.62
C THR A 117 -5.91 7.14 -1.98
N ASN A 118 -6.10 7.97 -3.01
CA ASN A 118 -6.33 7.53 -4.38
C ASN A 118 -5.12 6.76 -4.94
N GLN A 119 -3.91 7.24 -4.71
CA GLN A 119 -2.68 6.56 -5.15
C GLN A 119 -2.51 5.18 -4.50
N ILE A 120 -2.80 5.06 -3.20
CA ILE A 120 -2.79 3.77 -2.51
C ILE A 120 -3.80 2.81 -3.14
N HIS A 121 -5.01 3.29 -3.40
CA HIS A 121 -6.05 2.47 -4.03
C HIS A 121 -5.66 2.02 -5.43
N LEU A 122 -5.19 2.95 -6.27
CA LEU A 122 -4.74 2.65 -7.64
C LEU A 122 -3.59 1.65 -7.65
N TYR A 123 -2.60 1.82 -6.76
CA TYR A 123 -1.50 0.88 -6.64
C TYR A 123 -1.99 -0.53 -6.28
N LEU A 124 -2.81 -0.68 -5.23
CA LEU A 124 -3.33 -1.99 -4.82
C LEU A 124 -4.27 -2.60 -5.86
N ALA A 125 -4.95 -1.78 -6.67
CA ALA A 125 -5.79 -2.23 -7.78
C ALA A 125 -4.96 -2.64 -9.01
N SER A 126 -3.75 -2.15 -9.16
CA SER A 126 -2.84 -2.56 -10.24
C SER A 126 -2.15 -3.91 -9.97
N VAL A 127 -2.01 -4.29 -8.70
CA VAL A 127 -1.30 -5.51 -8.27
C VAL A 127 -2.29 -6.68 -8.18
N SER A 128 -2.02 -7.77 -8.91
CA SER A 128 -2.76 -9.02 -8.80
C SER A 128 -2.24 -9.92 -7.67
N LEU A 129 -3.04 -10.89 -7.24
CA LEU A 129 -2.58 -11.91 -6.30
C LEU A 129 -1.46 -12.77 -6.92
N ASP A 130 -1.50 -13.00 -8.24
CA ASP A 130 -0.45 -13.69 -8.96
C ASP A 130 0.88 -12.92 -8.94
N ASP A 131 0.86 -11.59 -9.05
CA ASP A 131 2.07 -10.77 -8.91
C ASP A 131 2.70 -10.91 -7.52
N VAL A 132 1.86 -11.03 -6.47
CA VAL A 132 2.34 -11.23 -5.10
C VAL A 132 3.04 -12.57 -4.95
N ILE A 133 2.40 -13.68 -5.39
CA ILE A 133 2.96 -15.04 -5.26
C ILE A 133 4.17 -15.27 -6.16
N SER A 134 4.20 -14.64 -7.33
CA SER A 134 5.31 -14.70 -8.28
C SER A 134 6.43 -13.71 -7.96
N LYS A 135 6.31 -12.95 -6.85
CA LYS A 135 7.28 -11.92 -6.41
C LYS A 135 7.57 -10.85 -7.48
N ARG A 136 6.60 -10.56 -8.36
CA ARG A 136 6.71 -9.51 -9.38
C ARG A 136 6.33 -8.12 -8.85
N VAL A 137 6.03 -7.99 -7.57
CA VAL A 137 5.60 -6.73 -6.93
C VAL A 137 6.75 -5.75 -6.72
N LEU A 138 7.91 -5.99 -7.32
CA LEU A 138 9.10 -5.13 -7.16
C LEU A 138 8.92 -3.70 -7.73
N GLY A 139 7.74 -3.39 -8.24
CA GLY A 139 7.22 -2.05 -8.52
C GLY A 139 8.22 -1.05 -9.10
N THR A 140 7.69 0.06 -9.50
CA THR A 140 8.46 1.27 -9.89
C THR A 140 9.48 1.74 -8.85
N SER A 141 9.37 1.33 -7.59
CA SER A 141 10.36 1.65 -6.54
C SER A 141 11.72 1.01 -6.78
N GLY A 142 11.79 -0.22 -7.34
CA GLY A 142 13.03 -0.85 -7.75
C GLY A 142 13.66 -0.17 -8.97
N MET A 143 12.84 0.23 -9.95
CA MET A 143 13.30 0.98 -11.11
C MET A 143 13.76 2.40 -10.77
N MET A 144 13.15 3.04 -9.74
CA MET A 144 13.58 4.37 -9.30
C MET A 144 14.92 4.33 -8.55
N ALA A 145 15.22 3.27 -7.81
CA ALA A 145 16.50 3.12 -7.14
C ALA A 145 17.66 3.00 -8.14
N ASP A 146 17.47 2.22 -9.20
CA ASP A 146 18.46 2.10 -10.29
C ASP A 146 18.56 3.39 -11.12
N GLY A 147 17.46 4.09 -11.34
CA GLY A 147 17.44 5.38 -12.06
C GLY A 147 18.06 6.54 -11.27
N MET A 148 18.05 6.52 -9.95
CA MET A 148 18.73 7.51 -9.11
C MET A 148 20.23 7.23 -8.99
N ALA A 149 20.63 5.97 -8.93
CA ALA A 149 22.04 5.59 -8.92
C ALA A 149 22.76 5.99 -10.23
N ASN A 150 22.05 6.01 -11.35
CA ASN A 150 22.63 6.36 -12.65
C ASN A 150 22.61 7.87 -12.97
N ARG A 151 21.90 8.70 -12.18
CA ARG A 151 21.93 10.16 -12.35
C ARG A 151 23.07 10.86 -11.60
N ASN A 152 23.66 10.20 -10.61
CA ASN A 152 24.75 10.77 -9.81
C ASN A 152 26.16 10.55 -10.42
N SER A 153 26.27 9.84 -11.54
CA SER A 153 27.56 9.59 -12.21
C SER A 153 27.85 10.51 -13.38
N ASN A 154 27.01 11.49 -13.69
CA ASN A 154 27.19 12.36 -14.85
C ASN A 154 26.91 13.87 -14.59
N GLU A 155 27.07 14.33 -13.35
CA GLU A 155 27.14 15.78 -13.08
C GLU A 155 28.61 16.23 -13.18
N PRO A 156 28.96 17.15 -14.10
CA PRO A 156 30.28 17.73 -14.11
C PRO A 156 30.48 18.52 -12.82
N ALA A 157 31.58 18.25 -12.15
CA ALA A 157 32.01 18.99 -10.97
C ALA A 157 32.00 20.49 -11.30
N ILE A 158 31.10 21.23 -10.66
CA ILE A 158 31.16 22.70 -10.67
C ILE A 158 32.35 23.05 -9.79
N SER A 159 33.46 23.41 -10.41
CA SER A 159 34.61 24.02 -9.74
C SER A 159 34.14 25.36 -9.18
N LEU A 160 34.01 25.45 -7.87
CA LEU A 160 33.93 26.70 -7.15
C LEU A 160 35.32 27.34 -7.22
N ASP A 161 35.51 28.24 -8.17
CA ASP A 161 36.62 29.17 -8.17
C ASP A 161 36.52 30.06 -6.93
N THR A 162 37.33 29.74 -5.93
CA THR A 162 37.61 30.61 -4.78
C THR A 162 38.72 31.60 -5.14
N ASP A 163 38.40 32.54 -6.01
CA ASP A 163 39.26 33.69 -6.20
C ASP A 163 38.39 34.89 -6.60
N ALA A 164 38.08 35.72 -5.63
CA ALA A 164 37.79 37.13 -5.69
C ALA A 164 36.94 37.64 -4.51
N MET A 165 37.52 37.84 -3.39
CA MET A 165 37.08 38.83 -2.39
C MET A 165 38.26 39.22 -1.50
N ALA A 166 39.20 39.95 -2.08
CA ALA A 166 40.09 40.82 -1.32
C ALA A 166 39.85 42.28 -1.78
N GLY A 167 39.53 43.16 -0.84
CA GLY A 167 39.41 44.61 -1.05
C GLY A 167 37.98 45.14 -0.88
N ASP A 168 37.67 45.85 0.08
CA ASP A 168 37.99 47.06 0.67
C ASP A 168 37.08 47.41 1.86
N CYS A 169 37.71 47.59 2.96
CA CYS A 169 37.09 48.15 4.15
C CYS A 169 37.22 49.67 4.06
N LEU A 170 36.13 50.43 4.05
CA LEU A 170 36.15 51.87 4.36
C LEU A 170 34.92 52.29 5.22
N PRO A 171 35.10 53.33 6.06
CA PRO A 171 34.43 53.39 7.36
C PRO A 171 33.16 54.26 7.38
N ALA A 172 32.49 54.15 8.49
CA ALA A 172 31.37 54.90 8.95
C ALA A 172 31.52 56.42 8.86
N SER A 173 30.43 57.11 8.47
CA SER A 173 30.21 58.50 8.80
C SER A 173 28.76 58.78 9.18
N VAL A 174 28.63 59.15 10.41
CA VAL A 174 27.56 59.77 11.19
C VAL A 174 26.98 61.01 10.46
N ALA A 175 25.65 61.17 10.54
CA ALA A 175 24.93 62.41 10.84
C ALA A 175 23.41 62.19 10.75
N ALA A 176 22.82 62.32 11.81
CA ALA A 176 21.74 63.05 12.43
C ALA A 176 21.02 64.07 11.50
N GLN A 177 19.71 63.92 11.35
CA GLN A 177 18.63 64.86 11.64
C GLN A 177 17.30 64.14 11.62
#